data_f4aaa6340e9c762cfd0240c5e4b4e839
#
_entry.id   f4aaa6340e9c762cfd0240c5e4b4e839
#
_cell.length_a   1.000
_cell.length_b   1.000
_cell.length_c   1.000
_cell.angle_alpha   90.00
_cell.angle_beta   90.00
_cell.angle_gamma   90.00
#
_symmetry.space_group_name_H-M   'P 1'
#
loop_
_entity.id
_entity.type
_entity.pdbx_description
1 polymer ?
#
loop_
_entity_poly.entity_id
_entity_poly.type
_entity_poly.pdbx_seq_one_letter_code
_entity_poly.pdbx_strand_id
1 'polypeptide(L)'
;VEEELTYIKNYCRIMNYRYGEKTVLGIEADSSLMSAMVPKFILQPLVENSFFHGLAEKEMQEHKKFQIYVKGKRKEYKTRDCLELCVYDNGIGISRENCEKLRAILNMEDDGRHIGLRNIYQRIKLLYDMENGVEIGSDNENGFQVLVRIPYEEEKW
;
A
#
# COMPACT_ATOMS: atom_id res chain seq x y z
N VAL A 1 7.98 5.67 10.20
CA VAL A 1 6.56 5.60 9.80
C VAL A 1 5.97 7.00 9.70
N GLU A 2 6.18 7.88 10.63
CA GLU A 2 5.60 9.21 10.66
C GLU A 2 5.84 10.03 9.37
N GLU A 3 7.08 10.01 8.85
CA GLU A 3 7.42 10.69 7.59
C GLU A 3 6.61 10.16 6.41
N GLU A 4 6.48 8.84 6.28
CA GLU A 4 5.70 8.20 5.22
C GLU A 4 4.22 8.61 5.28
N LEU A 5 3.64 8.62 6.48
CA LEU A 5 2.27 9.07 6.69
C LEU A 5 2.10 10.56 6.35
N THR A 6 3.10 11.38 6.63
CA THR A 6 3.10 12.80 6.26
C THR A 6 3.16 12.97 4.74
N TYR A 7 4.01 12.21 4.05
CA TYR A 7 4.11 12.24 2.59
C TYR A 7 2.80 11.87 1.91
N ILE A 8 2.14 10.77 2.33
CA ILE A 8 0.88 10.36 1.71
C ILE A 8 -0.27 11.32 2.02
N LYS A 9 -0.32 11.96 3.20
CA LYS A 9 -1.29 13.03 3.50
C LYS A 9 -1.15 14.20 2.54
N ASN A 10 0.08 14.67 2.34
CA ASN A 10 0.38 15.77 1.41
C ASN A 10 0.06 15.38 -0.03
N TYR A 11 0.41 14.17 -0.45
CA TYR A 11 0.09 13.65 -1.77
C TYR A 11 -1.44 13.62 -2.00
N CYS A 12 -2.21 13.06 -1.09
CA CYS A 12 -3.67 13.02 -1.20
C CYS A 12 -4.30 14.42 -1.26
N ARG A 13 -3.77 15.40 -0.51
CA ARG A 13 -4.23 16.79 -0.59
C ARG A 13 -4.00 17.39 -1.98
N ILE A 14 -2.83 17.18 -2.57
CA ILE A 14 -2.51 17.66 -3.92
C ILE A 14 -3.43 16.99 -4.96
N MET A 15 -3.63 15.69 -4.85
CA MET A 15 -4.50 14.93 -5.75
C MET A 15 -5.96 15.38 -5.63
N ASN A 16 -6.45 15.61 -4.41
CA ASN A 16 -7.80 16.14 -4.19
C ASN A 16 -7.97 17.55 -4.77
N TYR A 17 -6.97 18.42 -4.63
CA TYR A 17 -6.99 19.73 -5.27
C TYR A 17 -7.08 19.62 -6.80
N ARG A 18 -6.34 18.67 -7.39
CA ARG A 18 -6.30 18.46 -8.84
C ARG A 18 -7.58 17.82 -9.40
N TYR A 19 -8.17 16.88 -8.68
CA TYR A 19 -9.29 16.04 -9.15
C TYR A 19 -10.62 16.31 -8.44
N GLY A 20 -10.73 17.38 -7.62
CA GLY A 20 -12.00 17.85 -7.07
C GLY A 20 -12.48 17.15 -5.81
N GLU A 21 -11.63 16.98 -4.79
CA GLU A 21 -11.97 16.46 -3.43
C GLU A 21 -12.79 15.14 -3.41
N LYS A 22 -12.52 14.27 -4.36
CA LYS A 22 -13.25 13.00 -4.53
C LYS A 22 -12.74 11.87 -3.63
N THR A 23 -11.52 12.04 -3.05
CA THR A 23 -10.85 10.97 -2.31
C THR A 23 -10.74 11.30 -0.83
N VAL A 24 -11.09 10.33 0.01
CA VAL A 24 -10.90 10.38 1.46
C VAL A 24 -9.74 9.45 1.84
N LEU A 25 -8.74 9.99 2.55
CA LEU A 25 -7.66 9.21 3.15
C LEU A 25 -7.98 8.95 4.63
N GLY A 26 -8.16 7.67 4.98
CA GLY A 26 -8.23 7.19 6.36
C GLY A 26 -6.88 6.64 6.81
N ILE A 27 -6.44 6.99 8.02
CA ILE A 27 -5.21 6.44 8.62
C ILE A 27 -5.54 5.88 9.99
N GLU A 28 -5.20 4.60 10.17
CA GLU A 28 -5.37 3.86 11.41
C GLU A 28 -4.02 3.22 11.79
N ALA A 29 -3.25 3.94 12.57
CA ALA A 29 -1.94 3.50 13.05
C ALA A 29 -1.75 3.95 14.49
N ASP A 30 -1.28 3.04 15.34
CA ASP A 30 -0.98 3.35 16.72
C ASP A 30 0.15 4.39 16.82
N SER A 31 0.06 5.29 17.79
CA SER A 31 1.11 6.30 18.04
C SER A 31 2.47 5.69 18.34
N SER A 32 2.51 4.49 18.93
CA SER A 32 3.73 3.74 19.19
C SER A 32 4.49 3.34 17.91
N LEU A 33 3.84 3.35 16.76
CA LEU A 33 4.47 2.99 15.48
C LEU A 33 5.14 4.19 14.79
N MET A 34 4.96 5.41 15.27
CA MET A 34 5.46 6.60 14.59
C MET A 34 6.99 6.63 14.51
N SER A 35 7.68 6.13 15.55
CA SER A 35 9.14 5.98 15.58
C SER A 35 9.68 4.77 14.82
N ALA A 36 8.82 3.87 14.33
CA ALA A 36 9.26 2.69 13.62
C ALA A 36 9.95 3.06 12.30
N MET A 37 11.09 2.42 12.05
CA MET A 37 11.89 2.60 10.84
C MET A 37 11.29 1.85 9.67
N VAL A 38 11.18 2.53 8.54
CA VAL A 38 10.71 1.95 7.27
C VAL A 38 11.56 2.45 6.11
N PRO A 39 11.71 1.67 5.04
CA PRO A 39 12.34 2.17 3.81
C PRO A 39 11.57 3.36 3.26
N LYS A 40 12.27 4.42 2.88
CA LYS A 40 11.66 5.64 2.31
C LYS A 40 10.79 5.31 1.09
N PHE A 41 9.68 6.01 0.95
CA PHE A 41 8.74 5.87 -0.16
C PHE A 41 8.18 4.44 -0.30
N ILE A 42 7.79 3.83 0.84
CA ILE A 42 7.14 2.52 0.83
C ILE A 42 5.63 2.63 0.69
N LEU A 43 5.00 3.63 1.32
CA LEU A 43 3.55 3.85 1.28
C LEU A 43 3.11 4.66 0.06
N GLN A 44 3.89 5.64 -0.37
CA GLN A 44 3.48 6.55 -1.45
C GLN A 44 3.15 5.81 -2.75
N PRO A 45 3.96 4.89 -3.30
CA PRO A 45 3.61 4.20 -4.53
C PRO A 45 2.36 3.32 -4.41
N LEU A 46 2.05 2.82 -3.20
CA LEU A 46 0.83 2.05 -2.95
C LEU A 46 -0.41 2.95 -3.01
N VAL A 47 -0.33 4.12 -2.39
CA VAL A 47 -1.40 5.13 -2.44
C VAL A 47 -1.57 5.67 -3.86
N GLU A 48 -0.48 5.89 -4.60
CA GLU A 48 -0.52 6.26 -6.02
C GLU A 48 -1.25 5.23 -6.87
N ASN A 49 -0.95 3.94 -6.68
CA ASN A 49 -1.65 2.86 -7.37
C ASN A 49 -3.15 2.89 -7.11
N SER A 50 -3.57 3.10 -5.87
CA SER A 50 -4.99 3.24 -5.52
C SER A 50 -5.64 4.42 -6.23
N PHE A 51 -4.95 5.57 -6.35
CA PHE A 51 -5.46 6.71 -7.12
C PHE A 51 -5.63 6.39 -8.60
N PHE A 52 -4.60 5.84 -9.23
CA PHE A 52 -4.61 5.61 -10.68
C PHE A 52 -5.57 4.51 -11.11
N HIS A 53 -5.67 3.43 -10.34
CA HIS A 53 -6.49 2.28 -10.69
C HIS A 53 -7.87 2.30 -10.04
N GLY A 54 -7.97 2.76 -8.80
CA GLY A 54 -9.23 2.78 -8.07
C GLY A 54 -10.14 3.95 -8.44
N LEU A 55 -9.58 5.17 -8.61
CA LEU A 55 -10.36 6.36 -8.91
C LEU A 55 -10.83 6.40 -10.36
N ALA A 56 -9.94 6.13 -11.33
CA ALA A 56 -10.23 6.23 -12.75
C ALA A 56 -11.43 5.36 -13.19
N GLU A 57 -11.56 4.19 -12.58
CA GLU A 57 -12.63 3.24 -12.91
C GLU A 57 -13.89 3.47 -12.07
N LYS A 58 -13.76 4.07 -10.89
CA LYS A 58 -14.91 4.41 -10.03
C LYS A 58 -15.63 5.69 -10.46
N GLU A 59 -15.01 6.59 -11.19
CA GLU A 59 -15.70 7.74 -11.81
C GLU A 59 -16.85 7.32 -12.73
N MET A 60 -16.83 6.07 -13.20
CA MET A 60 -17.92 5.48 -13.99
C MET A 60 -19.10 5.00 -13.13
N GLN A 61 -18.94 4.87 -11.80
CA GLN A 61 -20.00 4.49 -10.87
C GLN A 61 -20.41 5.72 -10.04
N GLU A 62 -21.45 6.40 -10.46
CA GLU A 62 -21.97 7.62 -9.86
C GLU A 62 -22.23 7.50 -8.34
N HIS A 63 -21.74 8.51 -7.57
CA HIS A 63 -22.10 8.88 -6.19
C HIS A 63 -21.39 8.25 -4.99
N LYS A 64 -20.38 7.40 -5.12
CA LYS A 64 -19.62 6.96 -3.94
C LYS A 64 -18.24 7.64 -3.88
N LYS A 65 -17.93 8.28 -2.73
CA LYS A 65 -16.58 8.81 -2.49
C LYS A 65 -15.56 7.68 -2.55
N PHE A 66 -14.49 7.92 -3.27
CA PHE A 66 -13.35 7.02 -3.26
C PHE A 66 -12.61 7.12 -1.92
N GLN A 67 -12.26 5.99 -1.33
CA GLN A 67 -11.63 5.93 -0.03
C GLN A 67 -10.37 5.09 -0.12
N ILE A 68 -9.27 5.65 0.41
CA ILE A 68 -8.02 4.95 0.60
C ILE A 68 -7.77 4.88 2.09
N TYR A 69 -7.43 3.70 2.59
CA TYR A 69 -7.11 3.48 3.99
C TYR A 69 -5.69 2.96 4.14
N VAL A 70 -5.00 3.48 5.14
CA VAL A 70 -3.69 3.01 5.54
C VAL A 70 -3.77 2.54 6.98
N LYS A 71 -3.49 1.26 7.20
CA LYS A 71 -3.45 0.65 8.53
C LYS A 71 -2.04 0.23 8.87
N GLY A 72 -1.60 0.58 10.08
CA GLY A 72 -0.32 0.14 10.64
C GLY A 72 -0.56 -0.66 11.92
N LYS A 73 0.13 -1.78 12.07
CA LYS A 73 0.14 -2.56 13.31
C LYS A 73 1.46 -3.29 13.51
N ARG A 74 1.81 -3.49 14.79
CA ARG A 74 2.90 -4.38 15.19
C ARG A 74 2.34 -5.77 15.45
N LYS A 75 2.98 -6.78 14.89
CA LYS A 75 2.50 -8.16 14.98
C LYS A 75 3.65 -9.16 14.89
N GLU A 76 3.58 -10.22 15.66
CA GLU A 76 4.47 -11.34 15.50
C GLU A 76 4.09 -12.14 14.24
N TYR A 77 5.09 -12.39 13.38
CA TYR A 77 4.96 -13.21 12.18
C TYR A 77 6.14 -14.19 12.09
N LYS A 78 5.86 -15.51 12.09
CA LYS A 78 6.88 -16.57 12.07
C LYS A 78 7.99 -16.35 13.12
N THR A 79 7.62 -16.07 14.37
CA THR A 79 8.54 -15.78 15.49
C THR A 79 9.37 -14.49 15.37
N ARG A 80 9.08 -13.64 14.42
CA ARG A 80 9.71 -12.32 14.27
C ARG A 80 8.69 -11.22 14.62
N ASP A 81 9.15 -10.23 15.33
CA ASP A 81 8.38 -9.01 15.57
C ASP A 81 8.39 -8.16 14.30
N CYS A 82 7.22 -7.89 13.75
CA CYS A 82 7.07 -7.24 12.46
C CYS A 82 6.15 -6.02 12.53
N LEU A 83 6.45 -5.04 11.69
CA LEU A 83 5.55 -3.97 11.31
C LEU A 83 4.77 -4.42 10.07
N GLU A 84 3.45 -4.40 10.16
CA GLU A 84 2.55 -4.57 9.03
C GLU A 84 1.95 -3.22 8.65
N LEU A 85 2.14 -2.80 7.40
CA LEU A 85 1.53 -1.62 6.79
C LEU A 85 0.62 -2.09 5.66
N CYS A 86 -0.67 -1.81 5.77
CA CYS A 86 -1.67 -2.19 4.78
C CYS A 86 -2.27 -0.94 4.14
N VAL A 87 -2.22 -0.86 2.82
CA VAL A 87 -2.96 0.13 2.03
C VAL A 87 -4.07 -0.60 1.30
N TYR A 88 -5.30 -0.13 1.47
CA TYR A 88 -6.44 -0.65 0.74
C TYR A 88 -7.37 0.48 0.29
N ASP A 89 -8.09 0.25 -0.80
CA ASP A 89 -9.07 1.17 -1.34
C ASP A 89 -10.43 0.49 -1.55
N ASN A 90 -11.45 1.30 -1.74
CA ASN A 90 -12.81 0.84 -2.06
C ASN A 90 -13.11 0.95 -3.56
N GLY A 91 -12.10 0.87 -4.42
CA GLY A 91 -12.23 0.86 -5.88
C GLY A 91 -12.93 -0.39 -6.41
N ILE A 92 -12.83 -0.62 -7.70
CA ILE A 92 -13.46 -1.79 -8.34
C ILE A 92 -12.79 -3.11 -7.99
N GLY A 93 -11.57 -3.03 -7.39
CA GLY A 93 -10.80 -4.21 -7.05
C GLY A 93 -10.13 -4.89 -8.24
N ILE A 94 -9.71 -6.12 -8.01
CA ILE A 94 -9.03 -6.95 -9.00
C ILE A 94 -9.57 -8.39 -8.90
N SER A 95 -9.84 -9.03 -10.02
CA SER A 95 -10.29 -10.42 -10.01
C SER A 95 -9.21 -11.34 -9.44
N ARG A 96 -9.63 -12.48 -8.89
CA ARG A 96 -8.70 -13.49 -8.35
C ARG A 96 -7.64 -13.90 -9.36
N GLU A 97 -8.04 -14.13 -10.61
CA GLU A 97 -7.14 -14.51 -11.70
C GLU A 97 -6.08 -13.42 -11.97
N ASN A 98 -6.50 -12.15 -12.04
CA ASN A 98 -5.59 -11.04 -12.23
C ASN A 98 -4.69 -10.80 -11.02
N CYS A 99 -5.18 -11.04 -9.80
CA CYS A 99 -4.38 -10.98 -8.59
C CYS A 99 -3.27 -12.06 -8.60
N GLU A 100 -3.57 -13.28 -9.04
CA GLU A 100 -2.59 -14.36 -9.20
C GLU A 100 -1.55 -14.04 -10.28
N LYS A 101 -1.99 -13.48 -11.41
CA LYS A 101 -1.07 -12.98 -12.47
C LYS A 101 -0.15 -11.88 -11.94
N LEU A 102 -0.70 -10.92 -11.18
CA LEU A 102 0.09 -9.83 -10.60
C LEU A 102 1.13 -10.37 -9.61
N ARG A 103 0.77 -11.33 -8.76
CA ARG A 103 1.73 -12.00 -7.86
C ARG A 103 2.86 -12.71 -8.63
N ALA A 104 2.52 -13.37 -9.73
CA ALA A 104 3.53 -14.00 -10.58
C ALA A 104 4.49 -12.98 -11.20
N ILE A 105 3.98 -11.85 -11.71
CA ILE A 105 4.77 -10.77 -12.31
C ILE A 105 5.74 -10.14 -11.30
N LEU A 106 5.38 -10.02 -10.03
CA LEU A 106 6.27 -9.48 -9.00
C LEU A 106 7.56 -10.29 -8.82
N ASN A 107 7.51 -11.59 -9.14
CA ASN A 107 8.65 -12.50 -9.05
C ASN A 107 9.46 -12.63 -10.35
N MET A 108 8.97 -12.08 -11.47
CA MET A 108 9.64 -12.17 -12.78
C MET A 108 10.65 -11.04 -13.00
N GLU A 109 11.49 -11.20 -14.02
CA GLU A 109 12.35 -10.12 -14.52
C GLU A 109 11.53 -9.02 -15.18
N ASP A 110 12.11 -7.81 -15.30
CA ASP A 110 11.42 -6.57 -15.64
C ASP A 110 10.77 -6.60 -17.04
N ASP A 111 9.45 -6.45 -17.05
CA ASP A 111 8.65 -6.28 -18.26
C ASP A 111 8.11 -4.84 -18.46
N GLY A 112 8.55 -3.89 -17.59
CA GLY A 112 8.13 -2.48 -17.62
C GLY A 112 6.72 -2.21 -17.08
N ARG A 113 6.01 -3.23 -16.58
CA ARG A 113 4.65 -3.09 -16.02
C ARG A 113 4.68 -3.14 -14.50
N HIS A 114 3.73 -2.46 -13.85
CA HIS A 114 3.58 -2.44 -12.38
C HIS A 114 4.84 -2.02 -11.61
N ILE A 115 5.59 -1.05 -12.15
CA ILE A 115 6.91 -0.63 -11.67
C ILE A 115 6.90 -0.28 -10.16
N GLY A 116 5.89 0.46 -9.69
CA GLY A 116 5.82 0.90 -8.29
C GLY A 116 5.72 -0.26 -7.31
N LEU A 117 4.75 -1.16 -7.50
CA LEU A 117 4.52 -2.29 -6.60
C LEU A 117 5.67 -3.31 -6.66
N ARG A 118 6.19 -3.55 -7.85
CA ARG A 118 7.33 -4.43 -8.05
C ARG A 118 8.60 -3.91 -7.38
N ASN A 119 8.88 -2.62 -7.49
CA ASN A 119 10.03 -2.00 -6.82
C ASN A 119 9.93 -2.15 -5.30
N ILE A 120 8.73 -2.02 -4.72
CA ILE A 120 8.53 -2.29 -3.29
C ILE A 120 8.82 -3.76 -2.99
N TYR A 121 8.24 -4.70 -3.75
CA TYR A 121 8.44 -6.12 -3.56
C TYR A 121 9.93 -6.50 -3.59
N GLN A 122 10.65 -6.11 -4.65
CA GLN A 122 12.07 -6.39 -4.81
C GLN A 122 12.90 -5.76 -3.69
N ARG A 123 12.59 -4.53 -3.30
CA ARG A 123 13.30 -3.84 -2.24
C ARG A 123 13.11 -4.50 -0.88
N ILE A 124 11.90 -4.92 -0.53
CA ILE A 124 11.62 -5.63 0.71
C ILE A 124 12.35 -6.98 0.73
N LYS A 125 12.32 -7.70 -0.38
CA LYS A 125 13.04 -8.96 -0.53
C LYS A 125 14.54 -8.80 -0.34
N LEU A 126 15.16 -7.79 -0.96
CA LEU A 126 16.59 -7.50 -0.87
C LEU A 126 17.03 -7.02 0.52
N LEU A 127 16.24 -6.15 1.16
CA LEU A 127 16.62 -5.56 2.45
C LEU A 127 16.42 -6.51 3.63
N TYR A 128 15.40 -7.36 3.59
CA TYR A 128 14.96 -8.13 4.74
C TYR A 128 14.98 -9.64 4.53
N ASP A 129 15.35 -10.10 3.35
CA ASP A 129 15.29 -11.54 2.96
C ASP A 129 13.92 -12.15 3.27
N MET A 130 12.86 -11.42 2.98
CA MET A 130 11.48 -11.81 3.23
C MET A 130 10.74 -12.08 1.93
N GLU A 131 10.58 -13.36 1.57
CA GLU A 131 9.81 -13.76 0.38
C GLU A 131 8.33 -13.36 0.45
N ASN A 132 7.74 -13.33 1.66
CA ASN A 132 6.34 -12.97 1.91
C ASN A 132 6.21 -11.57 2.54
N GLY A 133 7.16 -10.68 2.26
CA GLY A 133 7.16 -9.32 2.79
C GLY A 133 6.11 -8.41 2.13
N VAL A 134 5.57 -8.80 0.98
CA VAL A 134 4.48 -8.08 0.30
C VAL A 134 3.38 -9.07 -0.09
N GLU A 135 2.17 -8.81 0.35
CA GLU A 135 0.99 -9.59 0.02
C GLU A 135 -0.03 -8.70 -0.69
N ILE A 136 -0.64 -9.24 -1.75
CA ILE A 136 -1.64 -8.55 -2.56
C ILE A 136 -2.96 -9.28 -2.40
N GLY A 137 -4.03 -8.54 -2.22
CA GLY A 137 -5.38 -9.08 -2.08
C GLY A 137 -6.44 -8.17 -2.68
N SER A 138 -7.64 -8.74 -2.77
CA SER A 138 -8.87 -8.02 -3.04
C SER A 138 -9.94 -8.63 -2.16
N ASP A 139 -10.80 -7.81 -1.58
CA ASP A 139 -11.92 -8.30 -0.78
C ASP A 139 -13.14 -8.51 -1.69
N ASN A 140 -13.35 -9.77 -2.11
CA ASN A 140 -14.51 -10.18 -2.93
C ASN A 140 -14.76 -9.29 -4.16
N GLU A 141 -13.71 -8.96 -4.89
CA GLU A 141 -13.76 -8.08 -6.08
C GLU A 141 -14.11 -6.60 -5.79
N ASN A 142 -14.22 -6.22 -4.51
CA ASN A 142 -14.45 -4.84 -4.09
C ASN A 142 -13.18 -4.28 -3.46
N GLY A 143 -12.50 -3.40 -4.20
CA GLY A 143 -11.29 -2.74 -3.74
C GLY A 143 -10.02 -3.59 -3.91
N PHE A 144 -8.89 -2.94 -3.71
CA PHE A 144 -7.57 -3.52 -3.83
C PHE A 144 -6.79 -3.31 -2.54
N GLN A 145 -5.99 -4.30 -2.15
CA GLN A 145 -5.23 -4.27 -0.91
C GLN A 145 -3.80 -4.71 -1.16
N VAL A 146 -2.87 -3.98 -0.57
CA VAL A 146 -1.45 -4.36 -0.48
C VAL A 146 -1.02 -4.31 0.97
N LEU A 147 -0.53 -5.42 1.48
CA LEU A 147 0.10 -5.53 2.80
C LEU A 147 1.61 -5.60 2.63
N VAL A 148 2.32 -4.71 3.30
CA VAL A 148 3.78 -4.75 3.43
C VAL A 148 4.11 -5.17 4.85
N ARG A 149 4.95 -6.20 4.99
CA ARG A 149 5.45 -6.72 6.26
C ARG A 149 6.97 -6.63 6.28
N ILE A 150 7.50 -6.00 7.31
CA ILE A 150 8.95 -5.85 7.51
C ILE A 150 9.28 -6.10 8.99
N PRO A 151 10.53 -6.43 9.35
CA PRO A 151 10.94 -6.47 10.75
C PRO A 151 10.64 -5.14 11.44
N TYR A 152 10.19 -5.21 12.68
CA TYR A 152 9.96 -4.01 13.49
C TYR A 152 11.29 -3.51 14.04
N GLU A 153 11.65 -2.30 13.66
CA GLU A 153 12.85 -1.61 14.14
C GLU A 153 12.46 -0.21 14.57
N GLU A 154 13.00 0.23 15.70
CA GLU A 154 12.84 1.61 16.18
C GLU A 154 14.12 2.40 15.96
N GLU A 155 13.99 3.69 15.69
CA GLU A 155 15.11 4.61 15.70
C GLU A 155 15.71 4.65 17.11
N LYS A 156 16.95 4.20 17.24
CA LYS A 156 17.68 4.30 18.51
C LYS A 156 18.29 5.69 18.59
N TRP A 157 17.76 6.52 19.48
CA TRP A 157 18.32 7.81 19.86
C TRP A 157 19.57 7.65 20.72
#